data_2256bd7abf3a6361b89531ec738bcd41
#
_entry.id   2256bd7abf3a6361b89531ec738bcd41
#
_cell.length_a   1.000
_cell.length_b   1.000
_cell.length_c   1.000
_cell.angle_alpha   90.00
_cell.angle_beta   90.00
_cell.angle_gamma   90.00
#
_symmetry.space_group_name_H-M   'P 1'
#
loop_
_entity.id
_entity.type
_entity.pdbx_description
1 polymer ?
#
loop_
_entity_poly.entity_id
_entity_poly.type
_entity_poly.pdbx_seq_one_letter_code
_entity_poly.pdbx_strand_id
1 'polypeptide(L)'
;MLRSFVESRPIDERQLIFIDEIPWMDSPKSDFLSSFEYFWNSFGAQQPNLMMIVCGSATAWMRENFADNPGGLFNRHAIRLYLHPFTLNETEEYLKSRHIEWSRYDIVECYMTMGGIPFYLSQLDEDLTYSANIDNLFFRQKGGLWDEFQHLYRTLFRNSELYVRVVEALSAKKMGM
;
A
#
# COMPACT_ATOMS: atom_id res chain seq x y z
N MET A 1 -4.41 23.98 11.76
CA MET A 1 -4.96 23.66 10.44
C MET A 1 -6.06 22.59 10.50
N LEU A 2 -5.83 21.33 10.95
CA LEU A 2 -6.90 20.31 11.04
C LEU A 2 -8.06 20.75 11.95
N ARG A 3 -7.79 21.27 13.13
CA ARG A 3 -8.81 21.76 14.05
C ARG A 3 -9.70 22.84 13.42
N SER A 4 -9.10 23.86 12.83
CA SER A 4 -9.86 24.94 12.16
C SER A 4 -10.70 24.42 10.99
N PHE A 5 -10.23 23.40 10.28
CA PHE A 5 -10.99 22.73 9.23
C PHE A 5 -12.25 22.05 9.79
N VAL A 6 -12.09 21.28 10.86
CA VAL A 6 -13.22 20.58 11.51
C VAL A 6 -14.23 21.58 12.09
N GLU A 7 -13.74 22.61 12.80
CA GLU A 7 -14.59 23.67 13.40
C GLU A 7 -15.34 24.51 12.36
N SER A 8 -14.85 24.57 11.13
CA SER A 8 -15.52 25.31 10.05
C SER A 8 -16.74 24.59 9.47
N ARG A 9 -16.99 23.35 9.84
CA ARG A 9 -18.10 22.54 9.35
C ARG A 9 -19.21 22.43 10.37
N PRO A 10 -20.48 22.31 9.93
CA PRO A 10 -21.60 22.09 10.83
C PRO A 10 -21.44 20.82 11.67
N ILE A 11 -21.84 20.87 12.93
CA ILE A 11 -21.69 19.75 13.87
C ILE A 11 -22.63 18.58 13.57
N ASP A 12 -23.70 18.81 12.86
CA ASP A 12 -24.68 17.83 12.40
C ASP A 12 -24.26 17.11 11.11
N GLU A 13 -23.25 17.62 10.42
CA GLU A 13 -22.65 16.95 9.26
C GLU A 13 -21.59 15.95 9.69
N ARG A 14 -21.64 14.73 9.11
CA ARG A 14 -20.57 13.73 9.30
C ARG A 14 -19.34 14.17 8.52
N GLN A 15 -18.20 14.15 9.18
CA GLN A 15 -16.92 14.53 8.61
C GLN A 15 -16.01 13.31 8.55
N LEU A 16 -15.38 13.10 7.38
CA LEU A 16 -14.37 12.08 7.19
C LEU A 16 -13.05 12.76 6.81
N ILE A 17 -12.01 12.50 7.57
CA ILE A 17 -10.63 12.86 7.23
C ILE A 17 -9.86 11.58 6.94
N PHE A 18 -9.36 11.45 5.73
CA PHE A 18 -8.49 10.35 5.31
C PHE A 18 -7.07 10.89 5.11
N ILE A 19 -6.10 10.29 5.81
CA ILE A 19 -4.67 10.62 5.68
C ILE A 19 -3.97 9.38 5.14
N ASP A 20 -3.57 9.48 3.88
CA ASP A 20 -2.81 8.44 3.20
C ASP A 20 -1.32 8.59 3.50
N GLU A 21 -0.63 7.46 3.64
CA GLU A 21 0.82 7.37 3.90
C GLU A 21 1.29 8.33 5.02
N ILE A 22 0.59 8.29 6.16
CA ILE A 22 0.91 9.14 7.32
C ILE A 22 2.39 9.07 7.76
N PRO A 23 3.13 7.95 7.62
CA PRO A 23 4.56 7.89 7.93
C PRO A 23 5.41 8.90 7.18
N TRP A 24 4.99 9.34 5.99
CA TRP A 24 5.74 10.30 5.18
C TRP A 24 5.70 11.72 5.75
N MET A 25 4.73 12.00 6.61
CA MET A 25 4.61 13.29 7.29
C MET A 25 5.54 13.39 8.50
N ASP A 26 6.02 12.23 9.01
CA ASP A 26 6.90 12.15 10.16
C ASP A 26 8.38 12.17 9.72
N SER A 27 8.87 13.33 9.38
CA SER A 27 10.29 13.51 9.06
C SER A 27 11.12 13.75 10.36
N PRO A 28 12.43 13.45 10.37
CA PRO A 28 13.29 13.57 11.56
C PRO A 28 13.35 14.96 12.21
N LYS A 29 12.80 15.97 11.54
CA LYS A 29 12.76 17.37 12.01
C LYS A 29 11.32 17.90 12.12
N SER A 30 10.32 17.06 11.94
CA SER A 30 8.93 17.47 12.04
C SER A 30 8.36 17.12 13.41
N ASP A 31 7.60 18.03 13.99
CA ASP A 31 6.77 17.78 15.16
C ASP A 31 5.39 17.23 14.78
N PHE A 32 5.31 16.58 13.60
CA PHE A 32 4.02 16.15 13.05
C PHE A 32 3.29 15.17 13.97
N LEU A 33 3.97 14.11 14.40
CA LEU A 33 3.37 13.06 15.24
C LEU A 33 2.86 13.63 16.56
N SER A 34 3.68 14.43 17.26
CA SER A 34 3.29 15.10 18.51
C SER A 34 2.12 16.05 18.31
N SER A 35 2.12 16.80 17.20
CA SER A 35 1.01 17.71 16.85
C SER A 35 -0.27 16.97 16.51
N PHE A 36 -0.16 15.81 15.83
CA PHE A 36 -1.27 14.94 15.50
C PHE A 36 -1.86 14.29 16.76
N GLU A 37 -1.01 13.78 17.66
CA GLU A 37 -1.41 13.27 18.98
C GLU A 37 -2.14 14.33 19.79
N TYR A 38 -1.58 15.55 19.87
CA TYR A 38 -2.21 16.65 20.57
C TYR A 38 -3.57 17.00 19.98
N PHE A 39 -3.66 17.11 18.64
CA PHE A 39 -4.93 17.37 17.96
C PHE A 39 -5.98 16.31 18.31
N TRP A 40 -5.63 15.03 18.20
CA TRP A 40 -6.56 13.96 18.44
C TRP A 40 -7.01 13.91 19.90
N ASN A 41 -6.08 13.94 20.85
CA ASN A 41 -6.38 13.82 22.27
C ASN A 41 -7.08 15.04 22.88
N SER A 42 -6.77 16.25 22.40
CA SER A 42 -7.36 17.48 22.95
C SER A 42 -8.65 17.90 22.27
N PHE A 43 -8.91 17.42 21.05
CA PHE A 43 -10.03 17.90 20.25
C PHE A 43 -10.71 16.80 19.42
N GLY A 44 -9.99 16.09 18.54
CA GLY A 44 -10.55 15.18 17.55
C GLY A 44 -11.39 14.07 18.15
N ALA A 45 -10.90 13.43 19.22
CA ALA A 45 -11.60 12.34 19.91
C ALA A 45 -12.92 12.77 20.59
N GLN A 46 -13.14 14.06 20.76
CA GLN A 46 -14.35 14.61 21.37
C GLN A 46 -15.41 15.03 20.33
N GLN A 47 -15.08 14.94 19.05
CA GLN A 47 -16.01 15.30 17.96
C GLN A 47 -16.84 14.08 17.56
N PRO A 48 -18.14 14.04 17.91
CA PRO A 48 -18.99 12.87 17.64
C PRO A 48 -19.29 12.63 16.17
N ASN A 49 -19.11 13.67 15.36
CA ASN A 49 -19.35 13.65 13.91
C ASN A 49 -18.07 13.45 13.08
N LEU A 50 -16.89 13.35 13.72
CA LEU A 50 -15.61 13.18 13.04
C LEU A 50 -15.18 11.72 13.00
N MET A 51 -14.96 11.22 11.80
CA MET A 51 -14.26 9.96 11.55
C MET A 51 -12.90 10.27 10.93
N MET A 52 -11.84 9.69 11.50
CA MET A 52 -10.50 9.80 10.96
C MET A 52 -9.97 8.43 10.56
N ILE A 53 -9.49 8.33 9.34
CA ILE A 53 -8.83 7.14 8.81
C ILE A 53 -7.39 7.53 8.48
N VAL A 54 -6.45 6.75 8.98
CA VAL A 54 -5.03 6.90 8.66
C VAL A 54 -4.51 5.59 8.09
N CYS A 55 -3.71 5.66 7.05
CA CYS A 55 -3.07 4.48 6.49
C CYS A 55 -1.57 4.70 6.27
N GLY A 56 -0.84 3.63 6.06
CA GLY A 56 0.57 3.65 5.74
C GLY A 56 1.09 2.26 5.40
N SER A 57 1.96 2.19 4.42
CA SER A 57 2.63 0.97 3.97
C SER A 57 3.81 0.57 4.87
N ALA A 58 4.38 1.53 5.63
CA ALA A 58 5.46 1.30 6.57
C ALA A 58 4.96 0.58 7.84
N THR A 59 4.72 -0.72 7.75
CA THR A 59 4.09 -1.54 8.80
C THR A 59 4.80 -1.44 10.15
N ALA A 60 6.14 -1.39 10.17
CA ALA A 60 6.91 -1.24 11.41
C ALA A 60 6.62 0.11 12.07
N TRP A 61 6.67 1.20 11.30
CA TRP A 61 6.38 2.54 11.80
C TRP A 61 4.94 2.66 12.31
N MET A 62 3.97 2.13 11.54
CA MET A 62 2.54 2.11 11.95
C MET A 62 2.36 1.35 13.26
N ARG A 63 3.04 0.23 13.41
CA ARG A 63 2.97 -0.58 14.62
C ARG A 63 3.60 0.15 15.81
N GLU A 64 4.80 0.70 15.64
CA GLU A 64 5.52 1.41 16.69
C GLU A 64 4.79 2.68 17.17
N ASN A 65 4.14 3.41 16.28
CA ASN A 65 3.53 4.70 16.62
C ASN A 65 2.03 4.64 16.95
N PHE A 66 1.31 3.63 16.44
CA PHE A 66 -0.13 3.50 16.70
C PHE A 66 -0.50 2.26 17.53
N ALA A 67 0.24 1.16 17.41
CA ALA A 67 -0.15 -0.10 18.03
C ALA A 67 0.56 -0.38 19.34
N ASP A 68 1.89 -0.27 19.35
CA ASP A 68 2.76 -0.76 20.42
C ASP A 68 3.32 0.38 21.28
N ASN A 69 3.28 1.62 20.81
CA ASN A 69 3.80 2.77 21.53
C ASN A 69 2.85 3.13 22.69
N PRO A 70 3.30 3.15 23.96
CA PRO A 70 2.50 3.61 25.08
C PRO A 70 2.24 5.13 25.09
N GLY A 71 2.58 5.83 24.00
CA GLY A 71 2.35 7.27 23.82
C GLY A 71 0.90 7.66 23.61
N GLY A 72 0.69 8.90 23.19
CA GLY A 72 -0.63 9.54 23.15
C GLY A 72 -1.65 8.95 22.15
N LEU A 73 -1.21 8.16 21.18
CA LEU A 73 -2.11 7.47 20.21
C LEU A 73 -2.38 6.02 20.60
N PHE A 74 -1.69 5.49 21.59
CA PHE A 74 -1.91 4.12 22.05
C PHE A 74 -3.36 3.88 22.46
N ASN A 75 -3.97 2.81 21.95
CA ASN A 75 -5.35 2.41 22.26
C ASN A 75 -6.41 3.47 21.92
N ARG A 76 -6.10 4.42 21.01
CA ARG A 76 -7.03 5.46 20.54
C ARG A 76 -7.72 5.10 19.22
N HIS A 77 -7.30 4.03 18.55
CA HIS A 77 -7.96 3.52 17.36
C HIS A 77 -9.12 2.61 17.75
N ALA A 78 -10.28 2.86 17.15
CA ALA A 78 -11.46 2.02 17.33
C ALA A 78 -11.39 0.73 16.51
N ILE A 79 -10.81 0.81 15.30
CA ILE A 79 -10.72 -0.31 14.36
C ILE A 79 -9.31 -0.30 13.74
N ARG A 80 -8.74 -1.48 13.59
CA ARG A 80 -7.50 -1.70 12.86
C ARG A 80 -7.76 -2.67 11.72
N LEU A 81 -7.45 -2.23 10.51
CA LEU A 81 -7.60 -3.03 9.29
C LEU A 81 -6.21 -3.38 8.75
N TYR A 82 -5.99 -4.67 8.50
CA TYR A 82 -4.82 -5.16 7.80
C TYR A 82 -5.24 -5.56 6.38
N LEU A 83 -4.78 -4.80 5.39
CA LEU A 83 -5.03 -5.12 4.00
C LEU A 83 -3.92 -6.05 3.51
N HIS A 84 -4.30 -7.27 3.20
CA HIS A 84 -3.41 -8.26 2.59
C HIS A 84 -3.58 -8.26 1.06
N PRO A 85 -2.55 -8.65 0.30
CA PRO A 85 -2.75 -8.98 -1.11
C PRO A 85 -3.85 -10.03 -1.27
N PHE A 86 -4.49 -10.06 -2.42
CA PHE A 86 -5.45 -11.11 -2.75
C PHE A 86 -4.81 -12.49 -2.63
N THR A 87 -5.54 -13.42 -2.10
CA THR A 87 -5.22 -14.86 -2.21
C THR A 87 -5.36 -15.29 -3.67
N LEU A 88 -4.86 -16.48 -4.00
CA LEU A 88 -5.00 -17.03 -5.35
C LEU A 88 -6.49 -17.15 -5.78
N ASN A 89 -7.36 -17.53 -4.85
CA ASN A 89 -8.80 -17.61 -5.13
C ASN A 89 -9.42 -16.23 -5.40
N GLU A 90 -9.10 -15.25 -4.56
CA GLU A 90 -9.57 -13.86 -4.76
C GLU A 90 -9.01 -13.26 -6.04
N THR A 91 -7.77 -13.63 -6.43
CA THR A 91 -7.19 -13.24 -7.71
C THR A 91 -7.98 -13.85 -8.87
N GLU A 92 -8.34 -15.15 -8.81
CA GLU A 92 -9.17 -15.79 -9.81
C GLU A 92 -10.55 -15.10 -9.92
N GLU A 93 -11.18 -14.78 -8.80
CA GLU A 93 -12.47 -14.06 -8.75
C GLU A 93 -12.35 -12.64 -9.33
N TYR A 94 -11.27 -11.93 -9.00
CA TYR A 94 -11.00 -10.59 -9.53
C TYR A 94 -10.80 -10.63 -11.05
N LEU A 95 -10.01 -11.55 -11.58
CA LEU A 95 -9.79 -11.69 -13.01
C LEU A 95 -11.09 -12.00 -13.75
N LYS A 96 -11.92 -12.92 -13.21
CA LYS A 96 -13.27 -13.21 -13.76
C LYS A 96 -14.18 -11.98 -13.76
N SER A 97 -14.13 -11.16 -12.70
CA SER A 97 -14.93 -9.93 -12.64
C SER A 97 -14.52 -8.90 -13.70
N ARG A 98 -13.31 -9.04 -14.25
CA ARG A 98 -12.77 -8.25 -15.34
C ARG A 98 -12.85 -8.95 -16.71
N HIS A 99 -13.66 -10.00 -16.82
CA HIS A 99 -13.82 -10.79 -18.04
C HIS A 99 -12.56 -11.49 -18.55
N ILE A 100 -11.56 -11.68 -17.67
CA ILE A 100 -10.34 -12.41 -17.98
C ILE A 100 -10.55 -13.90 -17.66
N GLU A 101 -10.77 -14.70 -18.68
CA GLU A 101 -11.06 -16.13 -18.58
C GLU A 101 -9.82 -16.97 -18.93
N TRP A 102 -8.78 -16.85 -18.15
CA TRP A 102 -7.56 -17.64 -18.33
C TRP A 102 -7.66 -19.03 -17.70
N SER A 103 -6.79 -19.93 -18.16
CA SER A 103 -6.65 -21.23 -17.50
C SER A 103 -6.15 -21.06 -16.07
N ARG A 104 -6.43 -22.03 -15.19
CA ARG A 104 -5.91 -21.99 -13.82
C ARG A 104 -4.37 -21.98 -13.76
N TYR A 105 -3.72 -22.56 -14.76
CA TYR A 105 -2.28 -22.50 -14.88
C TYR A 105 -1.80 -21.07 -15.12
N ASP A 106 -2.39 -20.37 -16.08
CA ASP A 106 -2.06 -18.95 -16.36
C ASP A 106 -2.36 -18.05 -15.16
N ILE A 107 -3.45 -18.33 -14.42
CA ILE A 107 -3.79 -17.59 -13.19
C ILE A 107 -2.72 -17.79 -12.11
N VAL A 108 -2.20 -19.01 -11.94
CA VAL A 108 -1.09 -19.29 -11.00
C VAL A 108 0.17 -18.56 -11.42
N GLU A 109 0.53 -18.59 -12.72
CA GLU A 109 1.69 -17.86 -13.22
C GLU A 109 1.54 -16.35 -13.03
N CYS A 110 0.33 -15.80 -13.28
CA CYS A 110 0.00 -14.41 -13.04
C CYS A 110 0.19 -14.07 -11.54
N TYR A 111 -0.34 -14.92 -10.66
CA TYR A 111 -0.22 -14.73 -9.21
C TYR A 111 1.24 -14.77 -8.74
N MET A 112 2.05 -15.68 -9.28
CA MET A 112 3.49 -15.75 -8.99
C MET A 112 4.26 -14.51 -9.47
N THR A 113 3.79 -13.86 -10.53
CA THR A 113 4.43 -12.67 -11.11
C THR A 113 3.96 -11.38 -10.43
N MET A 114 2.65 -11.24 -10.18
CA MET A 114 2.02 -10.00 -9.69
C MET A 114 1.65 -10.03 -8.20
N GLY A 115 1.72 -11.20 -7.56
CA GLY A 115 1.59 -11.34 -6.11
C GLY A 115 0.21 -11.04 -5.54
N GLY A 116 -0.86 -11.08 -6.32
CA GLY A 116 -2.22 -10.76 -5.86
C GLY A 116 -2.41 -9.28 -5.49
N ILE A 117 -1.55 -8.38 -5.98
CA ILE A 117 -1.65 -6.95 -5.73
C ILE A 117 -2.69 -6.33 -6.69
N PRO A 118 -3.80 -5.76 -6.18
CA PRO A 118 -4.88 -5.24 -7.03
C PRO A 118 -4.42 -4.22 -8.07
N PHE A 119 -3.46 -3.37 -7.71
CA PHE A 119 -2.88 -2.38 -8.64
C PHE A 119 -2.27 -3.06 -9.86
N TYR A 120 -1.44 -4.09 -9.68
CA TYR A 120 -0.81 -4.79 -10.80
C TYR A 120 -1.83 -5.57 -11.63
N LEU A 121 -2.76 -6.24 -10.96
CA LEU A 121 -3.83 -6.98 -11.63
C LEU A 121 -4.73 -6.05 -12.45
N SER A 122 -4.91 -4.79 -12.03
CA SER A 122 -5.70 -3.80 -12.75
C SER A 122 -5.08 -3.35 -14.08
N GLN A 123 -3.78 -3.57 -14.27
CA GLN A 123 -3.06 -3.23 -15.51
C GLN A 123 -3.23 -4.28 -16.63
N LEU A 124 -3.82 -5.43 -16.29
CA LEU A 124 -4.02 -6.50 -17.27
C LEU A 124 -5.10 -6.11 -18.29
N ASP A 125 -4.83 -6.43 -19.54
CA ASP A 125 -5.74 -6.28 -20.68
C ASP A 125 -6.53 -7.57 -20.85
N GLU A 126 -7.86 -7.48 -20.85
CA GLU A 126 -8.77 -8.62 -20.95
C GLU A 126 -8.74 -9.33 -22.31
N ASP A 127 -8.37 -8.60 -23.36
CA ASP A 127 -8.29 -9.13 -24.73
C ASP A 127 -6.98 -9.89 -25.00
N LEU A 128 -6.04 -9.89 -24.05
CA LEU A 128 -4.71 -10.49 -24.21
C LEU A 128 -4.52 -11.75 -23.39
N THR A 129 -3.70 -12.65 -23.91
CA THR A 129 -3.22 -13.80 -23.11
C THR A 129 -2.34 -13.35 -21.95
N TYR A 130 -2.14 -14.22 -20.95
CA TYR A 130 -1.21 -13.96 -19.86
C TYR A 130 0.19 -13.56 -20.37
N SER A 131 0.79 -14.36 -21.26
CA SER A 131 2.12 -14.09 -21.80
C SER A 131 2.22 -12.75 -22.53
N ALA A 132 1.18 -12.38 -23.30
CA ALA A 132 1.15 -11.10 -24.02
C ALA A 132 1.03 -9.91 -23.04
N ASN A 133 0.24 -10.06 -21.97
CA ASN A 133 0.18 -9.06 -20.90
C ASN A 133 1.53 -8.85 -20.24
N ILE A 134 2.21 -9.93 -19.85
CA ILE A 134 3.53 -9.85 -19.20
C ILE A 134 4.55 -9.19 -20.13
N ASP A 135 4.59 -9.59 -21.40
CA ASP A 135 5.48 -8.95 -22.38
C ASP A 135 5.22 -7.44 -22.50
N ASN A 136 3.95 -7.05 -22.62
CA ASN A 136 3.56 -5.66 -22.76
C ASN A 136 3.87 -4.80 -21.51
N LEU A 137 3.64 -5.35 -20.31
CA LEU A 137 3.78 -4.60 -19.06
C LEU A 137 5.23 -4.48 -18.60
N PHE A 138 5.99 -5.58 -18.68
CA PHE A 138 7.33 -5.65 -18.06
C PHE A 138 8.49 -5.57 -19.05
N PHE A 139 8.32 -6.03 -20.30
CA PHE A 139 9.44 -6.19 -21.22
C PHE A 139 9.43 -5.21 -22.40
N ARG A 140 8.31 -4.59 -22.71
CA ARG A 140 8.28 -3.53 -23.72
C ARG A 140 8.74 -2.21 -23.13
N GLN A 141 9.57 -1.51 -23.90
CA GLN A 141 9.97 -0.15 -23.56
C GLN A 141 8.71 0.75 -23.40
N LYS A 142 8.58 1.41 -22.26
CA LYS A 142 7.40 2.19 -21.84
C LYS A 142 6.17 1.32 -21.46
N GLY A 143 6.32 0.04 -21.23
CA GLY A 143 5.29 -0.78 -20.57
C GLY A 143 4.95 -0.19 -19.21
N GLY A 144 3.70 -0.37 -18.76
CA GLY A 144 3.23 0.25 -17.50
C GLY A 144 4.04 -0.11 -16.26
N LEU A 145 4.76 -1.26 -16.29
CA LEU A 145 5.57 -1.78 -15.19
C LEU A 145 7.05 -1.98 -15.57
N TRP A 146 7.50 -1.31 -16.65
CA TRP A 146 8.87 -1.46 -17.17
C TRP A 146 9.96 -1.15 -16.15
N ASP A 147 9.77 -0.13 -15.32
CA ASP A 147 10.71 0.34 -14.31
C ASP A 147 10.26 0.04 -12.87
N GLU A 148 9.18 -0.74 -12.72
CA GLU A 148 8.56 -1.05 -11.43
C GLU A 148 9.53 -1.74 -10.47
N PHE A 149 10.37 -2.65 -10.97
CA PHE A 149 11.42 -3.30 -10.18
C PHE A 149 12.33 -2.28 -9.49
N GLN A 150 12.80 -1.27 -10.22
CA GLN A 150 13.67 -0.25 -9.65
C GLN A 150 12.92 0.67 -8.67
N HIS A 151 11.66 1.00 -8.98
CA HIS A 151 10.82 1.81 -8.12
C HIS A 151 10.55 1.10 -6.79
N LEU A 152 10.16 -0.16 -6.81
CA LEU A 152 9.93 -0.96 -5.61
C LEU A 152 11.18 -1.01 -4.72
N TYR A 153 12.33 -1.32 -5.27
CA TYR A 153 13.56 -1.43 -4.48
C TYR A 153 13.98 -0.09 -3.88
N ARG A 154 13.81 1.02 -4.58
CA ARG A 154 14.08 2.36 -4.05
C ARG A 154 13.12 2.75 -2.92
N THR A 155 11.88 2.33 -3.01
CA THR A 155 10.86 2.64 -2.00
C THR A 155 11.01 1.79 -0.75
N LEU A 156 11.30 0.49 -0.91
CA LEU A 156 11.35 -0.48 0.19
C LEU A 156 12.66 -0.45 0.98
N PHE A 157 13.78 -0.07 0.34
CA PHE A 157 15.11 -0.22 0.94
C PHE A 157 15.92 1.08 0.91
N ARG A 158 16.45 1.48 2.07
CA ARG A 158 17.35 2.64 2.17
C ARG A 158 18.61 2.51 1.30
N ASN A 159 19.11 1.29 1.10
CA ASN A 159 20.27 0.99 0.26
C ASN A 159 19.87 0.05 -0.88
N SER A 160 18.98 0.52 -1.74
CA SER A 160 18.38 -0.24 -2.84
C SER A 160 19.41 -0.85 -3.79
N GLU A 161 20.52 -0.16 -4.07
CA GLU A 161 21.57 -0.63 -4.97
C GLU A 161 22.20 -1.94 -4.51
N LEU A 162 22.43 -2.11 -3.20
CA LEU A 162 22.98 -3.36 -2.66
C LEU A 162 22.01 -4.53 -2.90
N TYR A 163 20.73 -4.32 -2.64
CA TYR A 163 19.70 -5.35 -2.82
C TYR A 163 19.54 -5.72 -4.30
N VAL A 164 19.50 -4.73 -5.19
CA VAL A 164 19.45 -4.96 -6.65
C VAL A 164 20.64 -5.83 -7.09
N ARG A 165 21.86 -5.50 -6.69
CA ARG A 165 23.05 -6.30 -7.01
C ARG A 165 22.98 -7.74 -6.49
N VAL A 166 22.40 -7.96 -5.30
CA VAL A 166 22.20 -9.32 -4.77
C VAL A 166 21.22 -10.11 -5.65
N VAL A 167 20.10 -9.49 -6.04
CA VAL A 167 19.11 -10.15 -6.90
C VAL A 167 19.67 -10.43 -8.28
N GLU A 168 20.39 -9.50 -8.89
CA GLU A 168 21.08 -9.69 -10.16
C GLU A 168 22.11 -10.84 -10.09
N ALA A 169 22.90 -10.90 -9.01
CA ALA A 169 23.87 -11.97 -8.81
C ALA A 169 23.19 -13.35 -8.63
N LEU A 170 22.03 -13.40 -7.97
CA LEU A 170 21.25 -14.62 -7.84
C LEU A 170 20.60 -15.05 -9.15
N SER A 171 20.08 -14.12 -9.93
CA SER A 171 19.49 -14.40 -11.25
C SER A 171 20.51 -14.85 -12.30
N ALA A 172 21.74 -14.32 -12.22
CA ALA A 172 22.84 -14.71 -13.12
C ALA A 172 23.42 -16.08 -12.82
N LYS A 173 23.29 -16.56 -11.56
CA LYS A 173 23.66 -17.94 -11.21
C LYS A 173 22.49 -18.85 -11.63
N LYS A 174 22.64 -19.54 -12.78
CA LYS A 174 21.87 -20.77 -13.01
C LYS A 174 22.15 -21.69 -11.83
N MET A 175 21.19 -21.77 -10.88
CA MET A 175 21.25 -22.82 -9.88
C MET A 175 21.00 -24.14 -10.63
N GLY A 176 22.11 -24.81 -11.00
CA GLY A 176 22.06 -26.19 -11.41
C GLY A 176 21.56 -26.98 -10.20
N MET A 177 20.44 -27.66 -10.35
CA MET A 177 20.13 -28.83 -9.56
C MET A 177 21.11 -29.95 -9.92
#